data_8586ea73478722455bade8b22abcd925
#
_entry.id   8586ea73478722455bade8b22abcd925
#
_cell.length_a   1.000
_cell.length_b   1.000
_cell.length_c   1.000
_cell.angle_alpha   90.00
_cell.angle_beta   90.00
_cell.angle_gamma   90.00
#
_symmetry.space_group_name_H-M   'P 1'
#
loop_
_entity.id
_entity.type
_entity.pdbx_description
1 polymer ?
#
loop_
_entity_poly.entity_id
_entity_poly.type
_entity_poly.pdbx_seq_one_letter_code
_entity_poly.pdbx_strand_id
1 'polypeptide(L)'
;MDAADLREYIEFEEGEVVRKTVFETERLWAQTVCLDRNGSYGPVSDRAADALLTILAGEAVFVIDKKRKRLKQWGATVVPAAAELVITNASTEPLVVLMVVAPPPPAETD
;
A
#
# COMPACT_ATOMS: atom_id res chain seq x y z
N MET A 1 25.03 0.76 -1.08
CA MET A 1 23.75 1.23 -1.66
C MET A 1 22.74 0.09 -1.62
N ASP A 2 21.58 0.34 -1.07
CA ASP A 2 20.50 -0.63 -1.11
C ASP A 2 19.68 -0.40 -2.37
N ALA A 3 19.41 -1.47 -3.09
CA ALA A 3 18.62 -1.42 -4.31
C ALA A 3 17.82 -2.71 -4.43
N ALA A 4 16.67 -2.63 -5.06
CA ALA A 4 15.80 -3.78 -5.23
C ALA A 4 15.07 -3.73 -6.57
N ASP A 5 14.78 -4.91 -7.10
CA ASP A 5 13.84 -5.05 -8.21
C ASP A 5 12.48 -5.33 -7.57
N LEU A 6 11.54 -4.41 -7.72
CA LEU A 6 10.24 -4.53 -7.08
C LEU A 6 9.45 -5.74 -7.54
N ARG A 7 9.76 -6.27 -8.72
CA ARG A 7 9.09 -7.48 -9.22
C ARG A 7 9.34 -8.68 -8.32
N GLU A 8 10.46 -8.71 -7.59
CA GLU A 8 10.78 -9.79 -6.66
C GLU A 8 9.92 -9.75 -5.40
N TYR A 9 9.19 -8.65 -5.17
CA TYR A 9 8.34 -8.44 -4.01
C TYR A 9 6.86 -8.54 -4.35
N ILE A 10 6.53 -9.13 -5.50
CA ILE A 10 5.16 -9.32 -5.94
C ILE A 10 4.75 -10.76 -5.71
N GLU A 11 3.72 -10.96 -4.90
CA GLU A 11 3.15 -12.27 -4.63
C GLU A 11 1.66 -12.11 -4.38
N PHE A 12 0.88 -13.04 -4.87
CA PHE A 12 -0.57 -13.03 -4.67
C PHE A 12 -0.99 -14.32 -3.99
N GLU A 13 -1.95 -14.17 -3.08
CA GLU A 13 -2.56 -15.29 -2.41
C GLU A 13 -4.07 -15.07 -2.43
N GLU A 14 -4.83 -16.04 -2.93
CA GLU A 14 -6.27 -15.91 -3.07
C GLU A 14 -6.92 -15.63 -1.71
N GLY A 15 -7.73 -14.57 -1.67
CA GLY A 15 -8.44 -14.18 -0.46
C GLY A 15 -7.61 -13.45 0.58
N GLU A 16 -6.33 -13.19 0.30
CA GLU A 16 -5.42 -12.59 1.26
C GLU A 16 -4.73 -11.36 0.70
N VAL A 17 -4.40 -10.43 1.60
CA VAL A 17 -3.48 -9.33 1.29
C VAL A 17 -2.06 -9.85 1.48
N VAL A 18 -1.21 -9.69 0.47
CA VAL A 18 0.20 -10.03 0.60
C VAL A 18 1.00 -8.74 0.66
N ARG A 19 1.71 -8.54 1.76
CA ARG A 19 2.53 -7.35 1.99
C ARG A 19 3.96 -7.78 2.19
N LYS A 20 4.89 -7.13 1.48
CA LYS A 20 6.32 -7.43 1.61
C LYS A 20 7.11 -6.14 1.79
N THR A 21 7.95 -6.11 2.80
CA THR A 21 8.84 -4.98 3.04
C THR A 21 9.96 -5.00 2.01
N VAL A 22 10.15 -3.89 1.32
CA VAL A 22 11.24 -3.70 0.35
C VAL A 22 12.41 -3.01 1.05
N PHE A 23 12.14 -1.87 1.67
CA PHE A 23 13.14 -1.11 2.42
C PHE A 23 12.55 -0.64 3.73
N GLU A 24 13.38 -0.62 4.77
CA GLU A 24 12.99 -0.04 6.05
C GLU A 24 14.18 0.69 6.65
N THR A 25 13.98 1.95 6.99
CA THR A 25 14.94 2.78 7.70
C THR A 25 14.25 3.39 8.92
N GLU A 26 14.98 4.17 9.71
CA GLU A 26 14.37 4.87 10.84
C GLU A 26 13.31 5.89 10.41
N ARG A 27 13.35 6.33 9.15
CA ARG A 27 12.50 7.43 8.65
C ARG A 27 11.46 7.03 7.62
N LEU A 28 11.60 5.84 7.01
CA LEU A 28 10.61 5.38 6.05
C LEU A 28 10.51 3.85 6.02
N TRP A 29 9.37 3.40 5.57
CA TRP A 29 9.09 1.99 5.40
C TRP A 29 8.38 1.80 4.06
N ALA A 30 9.09 1.20 3.10
CA ALA A 30 8.57 0.94 1.77
C ALA A 30 8.17 -0.53 1.66
N GLN A 31 6.94 -0.76 1.19
CA GLN A 31 6.42 -2.11 1.05
C GLN A 31 5.56 -2.24 -0.20
N THR A 32 5.49 -3.46 -0.74
CA THR A 32 4.48 -3.77 -1.75
C THR A 32 3.23 -4.29 -1.05
N VAL A 33 2.08 -3.91 -1.58
CA VAL A 33 0.77 -4.41 -1.16
C VAL A 33 0.14 -5.03 -2.40
N CYS A 34 -0.08 -6.33 -2.37
CA CYS A 34 -0.59 -7.09 -3.51
C CYS A 34 -1.98 -7.61 -3.17
N LEU A 35 -2.93 -7.30 -4.03
CA LEU A 35 -4.33 -7.71 -3.87
C LEU A 35 -4.77 -8.46 -5.11
N ASP A 36 -5.23 -9.69 -4.91
CA ASP A 36 -5.84 -10.47 -5.96
C ASP A 36 -7.23 -9.92 -6.29
N ARG A 37 -7.89 -10.54 -7.25
CA ARG A 37 -9.26 -10.18 -7.66
C ARG A 37 -10.16 -10.02 -6.43
N ASN A 38 -10.93 -8.94 -6.39
CA ASN A 38 -11.85 -8.61 -5.29
C ASN A 38 -11.18 -8.42 -3.93
N GLY A 39 -9.84 -8.36 -3.92
CA GLY A 39 -9.11 -8.14 -2.68
C GLY A 39 -9.27 -6.72 -2.15
N SER A 40 -9.14 -6.58 -0.84
CA SER A 40 -9.25 -5.31 -0.14
C SER A 40 -8.27 -5.27 1.02
N TYR A 41 -7.71 -4.09 1.27
CA TYR A 41 -6.81 -3.84 2.38
C TYR A 41 -7.32 -2.64 3.19
N GLY A 42 -7.45 -2.84 4.49
CA GLY A 42 -7.93 -1.79 5.40
C GLY A 42 -9.30 -2.12 5.97
N PRO A 43 -9.88 -1.21 6.76
CA PRO A 43 -9.38 0.15 7.02
C PRO A 43 -8.13 0.16 7.90
N VAL A 44 -7.20 1.04 7.57
CA VAL A 44 -5.98 1.24 8.35
C VAL A 44 -5.72 2.73 8.51
N SER A 45 -5.05 3.10 9.59
CA SER A 45 -4.62 4.47 9.81
C SER A 45 -3.37 4.50 10.66
N ASP A 46 -2.59 5.57 10.55
CA ASP A 46 -1.40 5.80 11.38
C ASP A 46 -1.43 7.25 11.82
N ARG A 47 -1.42 7.47 13.14
CA ARG A 47 -1.54 8.83 13.71
C ARG A 47 -0.34 9.72 13.43
N ALA A 48 0.82 9.14 13.22
CA ALA A 48 2.08 9.86 13.16
C ALA A 48 2.73 9.86 11.78
N ALA A 49 2.23 9.09 10.82
CA ALA A 49 2.89 8.90 9.54
C ALA A 49 1.98 9.25 8.38
N ASP A 50 2.59 9.89 7.38
CA ASP A 50 1.98 10.01 6.07
C ASP A 50 2.34 8.78 5.25
N ALA A 51 1.52 8.44 4.27
CA ALA A 51 1.81 7.36 3.35
C ALA A 51 1.68 7.83 1.91
N LEU A 52 2.64 7.42 1.09
CA LEU A 52 2.58 7.63 -0.35
C LEU A 52 2.20 6.30 -0.99
N LEU A 53 1.18 6.29 -1.82
CA LEU A 53 0.71 5.12 -2.54
C LEU A 53 0.89 5.31 -4.02
N THR A 54 1.53 4.34 -4.69
CA THR A 54 1.71 4.35 -6.14
C THR A 54 1.27 3.02 -6.71
N ILE A 55 0.42 3.05 -7.73
CA ILE A 55 -0.03 1.82 -8.39
C ILE A 55 1.03 1.39 -9.40
N LEU A 56 1.61 0.21 -9.18
CA LEU A 56 2.59 -0.38 -10.08
C LEU A 56 1.93 -1.23 -11.16
N ALA A 57 0.81 -1.86 -10.85
CA ALA A 57 0.05 -2.67 -11.80
C ALA A 57 -1.40 -2.74 -11.34
N GLY A 58 -2.33 -2.77 -12.30
CA GLY A 58 -3.74 -2.89 -12.02
C GLY A 58 -4.44 -1.55 -11.83
N GLU A 59 -5.61 -1.61 -11.21
CA GLU A 59 -6.46 -0.46 -10.98
C GLU A 59 -7.10 -0.60 -9.60
N ALA A 60 -7.07 0.48 -8.83
CA ALA A 60 -7.58 0.47 -7.46
C ALA A 60 -8.58 1.59 -7.21
N VAL A 61 -9.46 1.33 -6.26
CA VAL A 61 -10.25 2.39 -5.62
C VAL A 61 -9.66 2.63 -4.25
N PHE A 62 -9.22 3.86 -4.01
CA PHE A 62 -8.78 4.29 -2.68
C PHE A 62 -9.91 5.05 -2.00
N VAL A 63 -10.16 4.73 -0.74
CA VAL A 63 -11.07 5.51 0.10
C VAL A 63 -10.22 6.08 1.23
N ILE A 64 -10.08 7.40 1.25
CA ILE A 64 -9.28 8.12 2.24
C ILE A 64 -10.20 9.09 2.96
N ASP A 65 -10.45 8.82 4.25
CA ASP A 65 -11.40 9.59 5.06
C ASP A 65 -12.74 9.76 4.34
N LYS A 66 -13.29 8.66 3.85
CA LYS A 66 -14.59 8.60 3.14
C LYS A 66 -14.58 9.23 1.75
N LYS A 67 -13.48 9.84 1.32
CA LYS A 67 -13.34 10.34 -0.04
C LYS A 67 -12.81 9.24 -0.93
N ARG A 68 -13.43 9.06 -2.07
CA ARG A 68 -13.20 7.95 -2.97
C ARG A 68 -12.50 8.40 -4.25
N LYS A 69 -11.47 7.66 -4.67
CA LYS A 69 -10.76 7.95 -5.92
C LYS A 69 -10.32 6.65 -6.58
N ARG A 70 -10.60 6.52 -7.87
CA ARG A 70 -10.12 5.41 -8.69
C ARG A 70 -8.83 5.84 -9.39
N LEU A 71 -7.79 5.02 -9.27
CA LEU A 71 -6.51 5.26 -9.91
C LEU A 71 -6.05 4.01 -10.65
N LYS A 72 -5.35 4.24 -11.76
CA LYS A 72 -4.78 3.19 -12.62
C LYS A 72 -3.27 3.14 -12.44
N GLN A 73 -2.62 2.22 -13.17
CA GLN A 73 -1.16 2.10 -13.19
C GLN A 73 -0.52 3.48 -13.34
N TRP A 74 0.51 3.72 -12.55
CA TRP A 74 1.28 4.96 -12.43
C TRP A 74 0.57 6.08 -11.69
N GLY A 75 -0.67 5.87 -11.27
CA GLY A 75 -1.35 6.83 -10.41
C GLY A 75 -0.79 6.79 -9.00
N ALA A 76 -0.80 7.93 -8.33
CA ALA A 76 -0.29 8.05 -6.98
C ALA A 76 -1.17 8.95 -6.13
N THR A 77 -1.17 8.72 -4.82
CA THR A 77 -1.90 9.53 -3.86
C THR A 77 -1.18 9.54 -2.53
N VAL A 78 -1.51 10.51 -1.67
CA VAL A 78 -0.97 10.62 -0.32
C VAL A 78 -2.10 10.41 0.68
N VAL A 79 -1.81 9.63 1.72
CA VAL A 79 -2.68 9.46 2.88
C VAL A 79 -2.06 10.24 4.02
N PRO A 80 -2.66 11.37 4.43
CA PRO A 80 -2.12 12.14 5.55
C PRO A 80 -2.19 11.35 6.86
N ALA A 81 -1.32 11.71 7.79
CA ALA A 81 -1.36 11.12 9.13
C ALA A 81 -2.77 11.19 9.72
N ALA A 82 -3.16 10.15 10.40
CA ALA A 82 -4.47 9.95 11.03
C ALA A 82 -5.64 9.69 10.07
N ALA A 83 -5.47 9.88 8.75
CA ALA A 83 -6.53 9.57 7.80
C ALA A 83 -6.72 8.05 7.68
N GLU A 84 -7.97 7.64 7.51
CA GLU A 84 -8.30 6.23 7.34
C GLU A 84 -8.21 5.85 5.86
N LEU A 85 -7.55 4.72 5.58
CA LEU A 85 -7.33 4.23 4.22
C LEU A 85 -7.97 2.87 4.01
N VAL A 86 -8.67 2.72 2.89
CA VAL A 86 -9.09 1.43 2.36
C VAL A 86 -8.65 1.36 0.91
N ILE A 87 -8.01 0.26 0.52
CA ILE A 87 -7.63 -0.02 -0.87
C ILE A 87 -8.45 -1.21 -1.35
N THR A 88 -9.11 -1.06 -2.49
CA THR A 88 -9.87 -2.16 -3.10
C THR A 88 -9.39 -2.37 -4.53
N ASN A 89 -9.15 -3.63 -4.90
CA ASN A 89 -8.86 -3.96 -6.29
C ASN A 89 -10.14 -3.76 -7.12
N ALA A 90 -10.10 -2.80 -8.03
CA ALA A 90 -11.27 -2.38 -8.80
C ALA A 90 -11.36 -3.05 -10.17
N SER A 91 -10.52 -4.06 -10.42
CA SER A 91 -10.50 -4.74 -11.70
C SER A 91 -10.39 -6.26 -11.53
N THR A 92 -10.42 -6.99 -12.64
CA THR A 92 -10.21 -8.43 -12.63
C THR A 92 -8.73 -8.81 -12.68
N GLU A 93 -7.85 -7.81 -12.88
CA GLU A 93 -6.42 -8.01 -12.91
C GLU A 93 -5.82 -7.88 -11.51
N PRO A 94 -4.69 -8.53 -11.25
CA PRO A 94 -4.00 -8.36 -9.98
C PRO A 94 -3.56 -6.91 -9.76
N LEU A 95 -3.62 -6.46 -8.52
CA LEU A 95 -3.24 -5.10 -8.13
C LEU A 95 -1.96 -5.12 -7.32
N VAL A 96 -1.01 -4.30 -7.72
CA VAL A 96 0.25 -4.09 -6.98
C VAL A 96 0.38 -2.61 -6.66
N VAL A 97 0.48 -2.32 -5.37
CA VAL A 97 0.67 -0.96 -4.87
C VAL A 97 2.00 -0.88 -4.12
N LEU A 98 2.78 0.15 -4.41
CA LEU A 98 3.93 0.49 -3.59
C LEU A 98 3.45 1.48 -2.53
N MET A 99 3.65 1.14 -1.26
CA MET A 99 3.27 2.00 -0.15
C MET A 99 4.51 2.39 0.63
N VAL A 100 4.72 3.70 0.77
CA VAL A 100 5.83 4.24 1.55
C VAL A 100 5.26 5.01 2.73
N VAL A 101 5.60 4.56 3.94
CA VAL A 101 5.12 5.14 5.19
C VAL A 101 6.28 5.90 5.86
N ALA A 102 6.06 7.13 6.23
CA ALA A 102 7.10 7.97 6.82
C ALA A 102 6.53 8.81 7.96
N PRO A 103 7.04 8.64 9.17
CA PRO A 103 8.01 7.63 9.62
C PRO A 103 7.36 6.26 9.78
N PRO A 104 8.16 5.17 9.86
CA PRO A 104 7.58 3.86 10.09
C PRO A 104 6.94 3.80 11.48
N PRO A 105 5.92 2.92 11.67
CA PRO A 105 5.32 2.75 12.99
C PRO A 105 6.38 2.25 13.99
N PRO A 106 6.25 2.63 15.27
CA PRO A 106 7.18 2.15 16.28
C PRO A 106 7.14 0.63 16.37
N ALA A 107 8.31 0.03 16.64
CA ALA A 107 8.38 -1.40 16.83
C ALA A 107 7.52 -1.79 18.03
N GLU A 108 6.74 -2.87 17.88
CA GLU A 108 5.97 -3.39 19.00
C GLU A 108 6.94 -4.00 20.00
N THR A 109 6.82 -3.57 21.25
CA THR A 109 7.55 -4.18 22.36
C THR A 109 6.54 -4.88 23.24
N ASP A 110 6.75 -6.16 23.40
CA ASP A 110 5.93 -6.96 24.29
C ASP A 110 6.30 -6.71 25.76
#